data_0c6728b73af3f82cbe07420b097a11ef
#
_entry.id   0c6728b73af3f82cbe07420b097a11ef
#
_cell.length_a   1.000
_cell.length_b   1.000
_cell.length_c   1.000
_cell.angle_alpha   90.00
_cell.angle_beta   90.00
_cell.angle_gamma   90.00
#
_symmetry.space_group_name_H-M   'P 1'
#
loop_
_entity.id
_entity.type
_entity.pdbx_description
1 polymer ?
#
loop_
_entity_poly.entity_id
_entity_poly.type
_entity_poly.pdbx_seq_one_letter_code
_entity_poly.pdbx_strand_id
1 'polypeptide(L)'
;MQSTSIIRRWIRGSLLITVLVLVLAEGLFLYYSYNDLYGGVERAVENRFSTVVGRLQATGTAGDTATTAESRANVLRRVVEQFDEKDKFEFMLLDAQGVILATSSGTMNRDLTNGTDYGRALTSANGIGSAIFTTPQGERVMAVTMLVPYAAGSIAAMRMVTSLTLVDGLWWRTVAICVGLGVLVDKDQSVK
;
A
#
# COMPACT_ATOMS: atom_id res chain seq x y z
N MET A 1 58.00 23.38 -10.14
CA MET A 1 57.03 22.34 -10.58
C MET A 1 56.08 21.88 -9.44
N GLN A 2 55.40 22.79 -8.76
CA GLN A 2 54.49 22.41 -7.63
C GLN A 2 53.00 22.85 -7.82
N SER A 3 52.67 23.50 -8.94
CA SER A 3 51.29 24.03 -9.15
C SER A 3 50.25 22.96 -9.50
N THR A 4 50.67 21.83 -10.07
CA THR A 4 49.76 20.75 -10.46
C THR A 4 49.14 20.00 -9.30
N SER A 5 49.72 20.03 -8.11
CA SER A 5 49.20 19.33 -6.92
C SER A 5 48.01 20.05 -6.28
N ILE A 6 47.99 21.39 -6.28
CA ILE A 6 46.95 22.22 -5.68
C ILE A 6 45.67 22.15 -6.52
N ILE A 7 45.79 22.26 -7.84
CA ILE A 7 44.69 22.16 -8.79
C ILE A 7 44.01 20.78 -8.71
N ARG A 8 44.81 19.70 -8.68
CA ARG A 8 44.26 18.34 -8.50
C ARG A 8 43.53 18.16 -7.18
N ARG A 9 43.99 18.75 -6.11
CA ARG A 9 43.38 18.67 -4.80
C ARG A 9 42.05 19.41 -4.78
N TRP A 10 41.98 20.56 -5.44
CA TRP A 10 40.77 21.36 -5.59
C TRP A 10 39.69 20.66 -6.45
N ILE A 11 40.10 20.12 -7.60
CA ILE A 11 39.22 19.36 -8.50
C ILE A 11 38.66 18.14 -7.79
N ARG A 12 39.50 17.36 -7.07
CA ARG A 12 39.02 16.20 -6.31
C ARG A 12 38.03 16.60 -5.21
N GLY A 13 38.26 17.69 -4.49
CA GLY A 13 37.37 18.18 -3.46
C GLY A 13 36.00 18.63 -4.03
N SER A 14 36.01 19.38 -5.12
CA SER A 14 34.79 19.80 -5.80
C SER A 14 34.00 18.61 -6.35
N LEU A 15 34.67 17.65 -6.98
CA LEU A 15 34.06 16.44 -7.51
C LEU A 15 33.42 15.59 -6.40
N LEU A 16 34.10 15.45 -5.28
CA LEU A 16 33.57 14.69 -4.13
C LEU A 16 32.30 15.35 -3.56
N ILE A 17 32.28 16.69 -3.45
CA ILE A 17 31.12 17.43 -3.03
C ILE A 17 29.95 17.25 -4.02
N THR A 18 30.22 17.34 -5.32
CA THR A 18 29.21 17.17 -6.36
C THR A 18 28.61 15.77 -6.32
N VAL A 19 29.42 14.73 -6.20
CA VAL A 19 28.97 13.33 -6.08
C VAL A 19 28.13 13.16 -4.80
N LEU A 20 28.59 13.73 -3.68
CA LEU A 20 27.83 13.66 -2.42
C LEU A 20 26.44 14.29 -2.56
N VAL A 21 26.36 15.49 -3.15
CA VAL A 21 25.08 16.19 -3.38
C VAL A 21 24.17 15.37 -4.30
N LEU A 22 24.72 14.78 -5.36
CA LEU A 22 23.96 13.94 -6.29
C LEU A 22 23.39 12.71 -5.58
N VAL A 23 24.21 11.99 -4.82
CA VAL A 23 23.76 10.79 -4.06
C VAL A 23 22.66 11.16 -3.04
N LEU A 24 22.81 12.30 -2.36
CA LEU A 24 21.77 12.78 -1.44
C LEU A 24 20.46 13.13 -2.18
N ALA A 25 20.56 13.82 -3.32
CA ALA A 25 19.39 14.17 -4.12
C ALA A 25 18.67 12.92 -4.66
N GLU A 26 19.42 11.95 -5.20
CA GLU A 26 18.87 10.67 -5.66
C GLU A 26 18.24 9.87 -4.53
N GLY A 27 18.89 9.80 -3.37
CA GLY A 27 18.37 9.12 -2.18
C GLY A 27 17.06 9.73 -1.70
N LEU A 28 16.97 11.07 -1.64
CA LEU A 28 15.72 11.77 -1.29
C LEU A 28 14.63 11.51 -2.34
N PHE A 29 14.96 11.58 -3.62
CA PHE A 29 14.01 11.31 -4.70
C PHE A 29 13.46 9.89 -4.62
N LEU A 30 14.30 8.89 -4.41
CA LEU A 30 13.88 7.50 -4.25
C LEU A 30 13.00 7.32 -3.00
N TYR A 31 13.36 7.96 -1.88
CA TYR A 31 12.55 7.93 -0.67
C TYR A 31 11.14 8.50 -0.88
N TYR A 32 11.04 9.68 -1.50
CA TYR A 32 9.75 10.30 -1.79
C TYR A 32 8.94 9.49 -2.80
N SER A 33 9.58 8.99 -3.87
CA SER A 33 8.91 8.15 -4.87
C SER A 33 8.38 6.85 -4.26
N TYR A 34 9.14 6.22 -3.37
CA TYR A 34 8.69 5.03 -2.65
C TYR A 34 7.43 5.34 -1.83
N ASN A 35 7.51 6.39 -1.00
CA ASN A 35 6.40 6.77 -0.13
C ASN A 35 5.14 7.18 -0.92
N ASP A 36 5.30 7.85 -2.05
CA ASP A 36 4.18 8.25 -2.91
C ASP A 36 3.51 7.06 -3.60
N LEU A 37 4.31 6.13 -4.16
CA LEU A 37 3.79 4.93 -4.82
C LEU A 37 3.00 4.04 -3.85
N TYR A 38 3.57 3.69 -2.71
CA TYR A 38 2.92 2.80 -1.74
C TYR A 38 1.81 3.51 -0.96
N GLY A 39 1.99 4.77 -0.58
CA GLY A 39 0.94 5.58 0.03
C GLY A 39 -0.22 5.87 -0.93
N GLY A 40 0.04 5.91 -2.24
CA GLY A 40 -0.99 6.02 -3.26
C GLY A 40 -1.93 4.81 -3.27
N VAL A 41 -1.38 3.60 -3.15
CA VAL A 41 -2.17 2.36 -3.06
C VAL A 41 -3.02 2.36 -1.79
N GLU A 42 -2.44 2.70 -0.64
CA GLU A 42 -3.16 2.75 0.64
C GLU A 42 -4.36 3.72 0.55
N ARG A 43 -4.12 4.94 0.10
CA ARG A 43 -5.19 5.95 -0.11
C ARG A 43 -6.27 5.49 -1.10
N ALA A 44 -5.89 4.77 -2.17
CA ALA A 44 -6.84 4.22 -3.12
C ALA A 44 -7.78 3.20 -2.46
N VAL A 45 -7.24 2.32 -1.62
CA VAL A 45 -8.02 1.34 -0.86
C VAL A 45 -8.92 2.03 0.17
N GLU A 46 -8.41 2.99 0.93
CA GLU A 46 -9.20 3.77 1.91
C GLU A 46 -10.37 4.50 1.26
N ASN A 47 -10.16 5.10 0.09
CA ASN A 47 -11.22 5.75 -0.68
C ASN A 47 -12.31 4.75 -1.13
N ARG A 48 -11.93 3.51 -1.45
CA ARG A 48 -12.90 2.45 -1.76
C ARG A 48 -13.72 2.05 -0.54
N PHE A 49 -13.10 1.92 0.62
CA PHE A 49 -13.83 1.66 1.86
C PHE A 49 -14.84 2.76 2.16
N SER A 50 -14.46 4.03 2.05
CA SER A 50 -15.38 5.14 2.31
C SER A 50 -16.60 5.11 1.37
N THR A 51 -16.42 4.69 0.12
CA THR A 51 -17.52 4.51 -0.84
C THR A 51 -18.45 3.36 -0.42
N VAL A 52 -17.89 2.23 0.04
CA VAL A 52 -18.67 1.09 0.52
C VAL A 52 -19.44 1.47 1.79
N VAL A 53 -18.80 2.12 2.75
CA VAL A 53 -19.44 2.61 3.99
C VAL A 53 -20.53 3.63 3.69
N GLY A 54 -20.28 4.56 2.77
CA GLY A 54 -21.30 5.54 2.34
C GLY A 54 -22.53 4.88 1.73
N ARG A 55 -22.36 3.83 0.93
CA ARG A 55 -23.50 3.03 0.42
C ARG A 55 -24.26 2.31 1.52
N LEU A 56 -23.55 1.75 2.51
CA LEU A 56 -24.16 1.09 3.66
C LEU A 56 -24.99 2.07 4.51
N GLN A 57 -24.46 3.27 4.74
CA GLN A 57 -25.17 4.32 5.46
C GLN A 57 -26.43 4.77 4.69
N ALA A 58 -26.31 4.99 3.38
CA ALA A 58 -27.43 5.38 2.53
C ALA A 58 -28.54 4.33 2.50
N THR A 59 -28.19 3.03 2.54
CA THR A 59 -29.15 1.94 2.55
C THR A 59 -29.81 1.79 3.93
N GLY A 60 -29.09 2.08 5.01
CA GLY A 60 -29.60 2.02 6.40
C GLY A 60 -30.47 3.20 6.79
N THR A 61 -30.39 4.35 6.10
CA THR A 61 -31.20 5.56 6.35
C THR A 61 -32.48 5.61 5.52
N ALA A 62 -32.62 4.76 4.49
CA ALA A 62 -33.77 4.78 3.58
C ALA A 62 -35.00 4.05 4.15
N GLY A 63 -35.41 4.34 5.41
CA GLY A 63 -36.76 4.14 5.84
C GLY A 63 -37.08 3.02 6.82
N ASP A 64 -36.10 2.37 7.46
CA ASP A 64 -36.44 1.36 8.47
C ASP A 64 -35.63 1.54 9.77
N THR A 65 -36.31 1.99 10.82
CA THR A 65 -35.78 2.19 12.17
C THR A 65 -35.43 0.89 12.90
N ALA A 66 -35.53 -0.26 12.23
CA ALA A 66 -35.23 -1.59 12.73
C ALA A 66 -34.24 -2.35 11.87
N THR A 67 -33.18 -1.67 11.34
CA THR A 67 -32.11 -2.38 10.66
C THR A 67 -31.32 -3.19 11.69
N THR A 68 -31.72 -4.46 11.88
CA THR A 68 -31.03 -5.39 12.78
C THR A 68 -29.59 -5.56 12.36
N ALA A 69 -28.71 -5.90 13.32
CA ALA A 69 -27.30 -6.24 13.03
C ALA A 69 -27.17 -7.31 11.93
N GLU A 70 -28.12 -8.23 11.88
CA GLU A 70 -28.21 -9.28 10.86
C GLU A 70 -28.53 -8.73 9.45
N SER A 71 -29.42 -7.75 9.34
CA SER A 71 -29.71 -7.08 8.07
C SER A 71 -28.48 -6.37 7.51
N ARG A 72 -27.70 -5.70 8.37
CA ARG A 72 -26.42 -5.07 7.98
C ARG A 72 -25.38 -6.10 7.53
N ALA A 73 -25.27 -7.23 8.23
CA ALA A 73 -24.40 -8.33 7.84
C ALA A 73 -24.75 -8.88 6.45
N ASN A 74 -26.04 -9.03 6.14
CA ASN A 74 -26.49 -9.50 4.84
C ASN A 74 -26.20 -8.48 3.71
N VAL A 75 -26.32 -7.18 4.00
CA VAL A 75 -25.93 -6.13 3.04
C VAL A 75 -24.43 -6.19 2.77
N LEU A 76 -23.60 -6.32 3.81
CA LEU A 76 -22.14 -6.44 3.65
C LEU A 76 -21.75 -7.67 2.82
N ARG A 77 -22.36 -8.82 3.08
CA ARG A 77 -22.11 -10.03 2.29
C ARG A 77 -22.45 -9.84 0.82
N ARG A 78 -23.58 -9.23 0.49
CA ARG A 78 -23.95 -8.92 -0.90
C ARG A 78 -22.96 -7.96 -1.55
N VAL A 79 -22.49 -6.93 -0.83
CA VAL A 79 -21.48 -6.01 -1.35
C VAL A 79 -20.19 -6.74 -1.70
N VAL A 80 -19.76 -7.70 -0.87
CA VAL A 80 -18.57 -8.52 -1.13
C VAL A 80 -18.80 -9.45 -2.34
N GLU A 81 -19.94 -10.13 -2.40
CA GLU A 81 -20.30 -11.04 -3.51
C GLU A 81 -20.41 -10.30 -4.85
N GLN A 82 -20.94 -9.07 -4.83
CA GLN A 82 -21.15 -8.23 -6.01
C GLN A 82 -19.98 -7.29 -6.32
N PHE A 83 -18.83 -7.49 -5.65
CA PHE A 83 -17.67 -6.63 -5.87
C PHE A 83 -17.09 -6.84 -7.29
N ASP A 84 -17.10 -5.80 -8.10
CA ASP A 84 -16.79 -5.88 -9.54
C ASP A 84 -15.28 -5.86 -9.84
N GLU A 85 -14.44 -5.31 -8.95
CA GLU A 85 -13.00 -5.14 -9.17
C GLU A 85 -12.16 -6.30 -8.62
N LYS A 86 -12.64 -7.54 -8.74
CA LYS A 86 -12.00 -8.76 -8.22
C LYS A 86 -10.61 -9.01 -8.80
N ASP A 87 -10.34 -8.50 -10.00
CA ASP A 87 -9.04 -8.62 -10.67
C ASP A 87 -7.95 -7.75 -10.03
N LYS A 88 -8.33 -6.72 -9.27
CA LYS A 88 -7.41 -5.76 -8.65
C LYS A 88 -7.36 -5.88 -7.15
N PHE A 89 -8.50 -6.20 -6.55
CA PHE A 89 -8.67 -6.22 -5.10
C PHE A 89 -9.42 -7.48 -4.68
N GLU A 90 -8.91 -8.13 -3.65
CA GLU A 90 -9.65 -9.15 -2.90
C GLU A 90 -10.33 -8.48 -1.72
N PHE A 91 -11.66 -8.51 -1.68
CA PHE A 91 -12.45 -7.93 -0.59
C PHE A 91 -12.94 -9.02 0.35
N MET A 92 -12.73 -8.85 1.65
CA MET A 92 -13.00 -9.83 2.68
C MET A 92 -13.77 -9.22 3.86
N LEU A 93 -14.58 -10.05 4.51
CA LEU A 93 -15.21 -9.74 5.79
C LEU A 93 -14.55 -10.58 6.88
N LEU A 94 -14.26 -9.94 8.02
CA LEU A 94 -13.60 -10.57 9.16
C LEU A 94 -14.52 -10.52 10.38
N ASP A 95 -14.40 -11.54 11.23
CA ASP A 95 -15.00 -11.54 12.56
C ASP A 95 -14.13 -10.79 13.58
N ALA A 96 -14.57 -10.80 14.85
CA ALA A 96 -13.87 -10.15 15.96
C ALA A 96 -12.51 -10.81 16.30
N GLN A 97 -12.26 -12.00 15.81
CA GLN A 97 -11.00 -12.74 15.94
C GLN A 97 -10.08 -12.55 14.73
N GLY A 98 -10.53 -11.81 13.70
CA GLY A 98 -9.82 -11.63 12.45
C GLY A 98 -9.94 -12.81 11.49
N VAL A 99 -10.89 -13.72 11.73
CA VAL A 99 -11.15 -14.86 10.84
C VAL A 99 -11.99 -14.42 9.64
N ILE A 100 -11.65 -14.90 8.46
CA ILE A 100 -12.36 -14.58 7.22
C ILE A 100 -13.72 -15.27 7.21
N LEU A 101 -14.78 -14.48 7.13
CA LEU A 101 -16.18 -14.93 7.04
C LEU A 101 -16.68 -15.03 5.60
N ALA A 102 -16.22 -14.15 4.74
CA ALA A 102 -16.59 -14.11 3.32
C ALA A 102 -15.50 -13.40 2.51
N THR A 103 -15.41 -13.72 1.22
CA THR A 103 -14.44 -13.15 0.28
C THR A 103 -15.07 -12.95 -1.10
N SER A 104 -14.63 -11.92 -1.82
CA SER A 104 -15.16 -11.57 -3.14
C SER A 104 -14.82 -12.60 -4.21
N SER A 105 -13.71 -13.33 -4.09
CA SER A 105 -13.36 -14.41 -5.00
C SER A 105 -14.14 -15.70 -4.76
N GLY A 106 -14.83 -15.81 -3.62
CA GLY A 106 -15.51 -17.05 -3.20
C GLY A 106 -14.56 -18.17 -2.75
N THR A 107 -13.26 -17.99 -2.90
CA THR A 107 -12.24 -18.94 -2.45
C THR A 107 -11.58 -18.41 -1.18
N MET A 108 -11.73 -19.11 -0.06
CA MET A 108 -11.01 -18.77 1.18
C MET A 108 -9.52 -19.05 1.00
N ASN A 109 -8.78 -18.06 0.53
CA ASN A 109 -7.33 -18.16 0.50
C ASN A 109 -6.77 -17.88 1.90
N ARG A 110 -6.47 -18.96 2.65
CA ARG A 110 -5.88 -18.88 4.00
C ARG A 110 -4.50 -18.20 4.02
N ASP A 111 -3.85 -18.11 2.89
CA ASP A 111 -2.53 -17.50 2.75
C ASP A 111 -2.55 -15.98 2.95
N LEU A 112 -3.73 -15.37 2.92
CA LEU A 112 -3.96 -13.95 3.16
C LEU A 112 -4.30 -13.62 4.63
N THR A 113 -4.12 -14.55 5.56
CA THR A 113 -4.52 -14.41 6.98
C THR A 113 -3.46 -13.75 7.87
N ASN A 114 -2.43 -13.09 7.31
CA ASN A 114 -1.51 -12.32 8.14
C ASN A 114 -2.27 -11.16 8.81
N GLY A 115 -2.60 -11.31 10.10
CA GLY A 115 -3.46 -10.39 10.85
C GLY A 115 -2.79 -9.08 11.32
N THR A 116 -1.63 -8.73 10.79
CA THR A 116 -0.90 -7.52 11.21
C THR A 116 -1.69 -6.24 10.93
N ASP A 117 -2.38 -6.16 9.80
CA ASP A 117 -3.26 -5.04 9.44
C ASP A 117 -4.48 -4.95 10.35
N TYR A 118 -5.10 -6.09 10.70
CA TYR A 118 -6.19 -6.14 11.66
C TYR A 118 -5.75 -5.69 13.05
N GLY A 119 -4.60 -6.17 13.54
CA GLY A 119 -4.04 -5.74 14.81
C GLY A 119 -3.75 -4.24 14.84
N ARG A 120 -3.25 -3.66 13.74
CA ARG A 120 -3.08 -2.20 13.60
C ARG A 120 -4.40 -1.46 13.58
N ALA A 121 -5.42 -1.98 12.92
CA ALA A 121 -6.76 -1.38 12.91
C ALA A 121 -7.36 -1.30 14.32
N LEU A 122 -7.18 -2.34 15.14
CA LEU A 122 -7.67 -2.37 16.53
C LEU A 122 -7.01 -1.31 17.42
N THR A 123 -5.75 -0.94 17.14
CA THR A 123 -5.00 0.05 17.92
C THR A 123 -5.03 1.46 17.34
N SER A 124 -5.52 1.61 16.12
CA SER A 124 -5.58 2.89 15.41
C SER A 124 -6.78 3.72 15.85
N ALA A 125 -6.59 5.03 16.01
CA ALA A 125 -7.64 5.96 16.39
C ALA A 125 -8.79 6.06 15.35
N ASN A 126 -8.50 5.81 14.09
CA ASN A 126 -9.48 5.83 12.99
C ASN A 126 -10.05 4.43 12.66
N GLY A 127 -9.60 3.39 13.37
CA GLY A 127 -10.03 2.00 13.11
C GLY A 127 -9.53 1.43 11.78
N ILE A 128 -8.48 2.03 11.19
CA ILE A 128 -7.88 1.58 9.94
C ILE A 128 -6.46 1.12 10.21
N GLY A 129 -6.09 -0.01 9.65
CA GLY A 129 -4.73 -0.54 9.72
C GLY A 129 -4.29 -1.11 8.38
N SER A 130 -3.05 -0.87 8.00
CA SER A 130 -2.43 -1.38 6.78
C SER A 130 -1.21 -2.22 7.09
N ALA A 131 -0.95 -3.22 6.24
CA ALA A 131 0.27 -4.01 6.28
C ALA A 131 0.65 -4.50 4.89
N ILE A 132 1.97 -4.57 4.65
CA ILE A 132 2.53 -5.22 3.47
C ILE A 132 3.13 -6.54 3.93
N PHE A 133 2.82 -7.61 3.22
CA PHE A 133 3.40 -8.92 3.47
C PHE A 133 3.60 -9.69 2.15
N THR A 134 4.36 -10.77 2.23
CA THR A 134 4.59 -11.66 1.09
C THR A 134 3.78 -12.94 1.28
N THR A 135 3.02 -13.31 0.27
CA THR A 135 2.25 -14.57 0.25
C THR A 135 3.21 -15.77 0.14
N PRO A 136 2.76 -16.99 0.47
CA PRO A 136 3.56 -18.21 0.26
C PRO A 136 3.99 -18.42 -1.20
N GLN A 137 3.26 -17.86 -2.15
CA GLN A 137 3.59 -17.88 -3.58
C GLN A 137 4.67 -16.85 -3.97
N GLY A 138 5.16 -16.06 -3.01
CA GLY A 138 6.19 -15.05 -3.22
C GLY A 138 5.65 -13.71 -3.73
N GLU A 139 4.35 -13.53 -3.81
CA GLU A 139 3.73 -12.29 -4.23
C GLU A 139 3.66 -11.30 -3.04
N ARG A 140 4.10 -10.06 -3.28
CA ARG A 140 3.93 -8.97 -2.30
C ARG A 140 2.55 -8.36 -2.44
N VAL A 141 1.85 -8.28 -1.33
CA VAL A 141 0.50 -7.74 -1.26
C VAL A 141 0.39 -6.68 -0.16
N MET A 142 -0.50 -5.72 -0.35
CA MET A 142 -0.91 -4.78 0.68
C MET A 142 -2.31 -5.16 1.14
N ALA A 143 -2.48 -5.34 2.43
CA ALA A 143 -3.77 -5.47 3.08
C ALA A 143 -4.10 -4.19 3.85
N VAL A 144 -5.31 -3.70 3.69
CA VAL A 144 -5.87 -2.62 4.49
C VAL A 144 -7.15 -3.13 5.13
N THR A 145 -7.22 -3.02 6.44
CA THR A 145 -8.38 -3.42 7.24
C THR A 145 -9.02 -2.21 7.88
N MET A 146 -10.34 -2.13 7.81
CA MET A 146 -11.15 -1.13 8.48
C MET A 146 -12.17 -1.79 9.38
N LEU A 147 -12.23 -1.34 10.63
CA LEU A 147 -13.24 -1.80 11.60
C LEU A 147 -14.62 -1.30 11.16
N VAL A 148 -15.62 -2.16 11.28
CA VAL A 148 -17.00 -1.79 11.01
C VAL A 148 -17.51 -0.97 12.21
N PRO A 149 -17.90 0.31 12.01
CA PRO A 149 -18.23 1.22 13.10
C PRO A 149 -19.57 0.87 13.79
N TYR A 150 -20.37 0.00 13.19
CA TYR A 150 -21.68 -0.41 13.70
C TYR A 150 -21.77 -1.94 13.78
N ALA A 151 -22.41 -2.44 14.82
CA ALA A 151 -22.65 -3.88 14.94
C ALA A 151 -23.33 -4.44 13.68
N ALA A 152 -22.69 -5.39 13.03
CA ALA A 152 -23.14 -6.06 11.81
C ALA A 152 -23.12 -7.60 12.00
N GLY A 153 -23.82 -8.07 13.04
CA GLY A 153 -23.83 -9.48 13.42
C GLY A 153 -22.44 -9.95 13.86
N SER A 154 -21.93 -10.98 13.20
CA SER A 154 -20.57 -11.51 13.44
C SER A 154 -19.46 -10.74 12.74
N ILE A 155 -19.77 -9.75 11.88
CA ILE A 155 -18.77 -9.01 11.10
C ILE A 155 -18.23 -7.86 11.94
N ALA A 156 -16.92 -7.88 12.18
CA ALA A 156 -16.21 -6.85 12.95
C ALA A 156 -15.35 -5.94 12.07
N ALA A 157 -14.86 -6.43 10.93
CA ALA A 157 -14.01 -5.67 10.04
C ALA A 157 -14.22 -6.03 8.56
N MET A 158 -13.84 -5.08 7.72
CA MET A 158 -13.69 -5.26 6.28
C MET A 158 -12.20 -5.16 5.95
N ARG A 159 -11.71 -6.07 5.10
CA ARG A 159 -10.33 -6.11 4.63
C ARG A 159 -10.32 -6.05 3.11
N MET A 160 -9.40 -5.29 2.57
CA MET A 160 -9.12 -5.26 1.14
C MET A 160 -7.65 -5.58 0.91
N VAL A 161 -7.37 -6.53 0.03
CA VAL A 161 -6.00 -6.97 -0.31
C VAL A 161 -5.77 -6.69 -1.79
N THR A 162 -4.61 -6.12 -2.11
CA THR A 162 -4.19 -5.84 -3.48
C THR A 162 -2.75 -6.26 -3.72
N SER A 163 -2.47 -6.71 -4.95
CA SER A 163 -1.13 -7.04 -5.40
C SER A 163 -0.27 -5.80 -5.56
N LEU A 164 0.97 -5.85 -5.10
CA LEU A 164 1.97 -4.81 -5.30
C LEU A 164 2.88 -5.05 -6.51
N THR A 165 2.65 -6.09 -7.29
CA THR A 165 3.51 -6.50 -8.41
C THR A 165 3.75 -5.36 -9.41
N LEU A 166 2.70 -4.61 -9.75
CA LEU A 166 2.82 -3.45 -10.66
C LEU A 166 3.60 -2.30 -10.02
N VAL A 167 3.36 -2.03 -8.74
CA VAL A 167 4.03 -0.96 -7.98
C VAL A 167 5.50 -1.30 -7.80
N ASP A 168 5.81 -2.54 -7.44
CA ASP A 168 7.18 -3.04 -7.33
C ASP A 168 7.91 -2.95 -8.68
N GLY A 169 7.23 -3.29 -9.78
CA GLY A 169 7.80 -3.15 -11.13
C GLY A 169 8.11 -1.70 -11.50
N LEU A 170 7.25 -0.76 -11.16
CA LEU A 170 7.49 0.68 -11.35
C LEU A 170 8.63 1.17 -10.48
N TRP A 171 8.66 0.77 -9.21
CA TRP A 171 9.73 1.10 -8.28
C TRP A 171 11.09 0.65 -8.79
N TRP A 172 11.23 -0.62 -9.18
CA TRP A 172 12.49 -1.14 -9.71
C TRP A 172 12.96 -0.45 -11.01
N ARG A 173 12.02 -0.05 -11.88
CA ARG A 173 12.32 0.75 -13.06
C ARG A 173 12.88 2.13 -12.68
N THR A 174 12.29 2.79 -11.70
CA THR A 174 12.75 4.09 -11.18
C THR A 174 14.17 3.96 -10.62
N VAL A 175 14.42 2.95 -9.79
CA VAL A 175 15.76 2.66 -9.25
C VAL A 175 16.75 2.42 -10.37
N ALA A 176 16.43 1.61 -11.39
CA ALA A 176 17.31 1.32 -12.51
C ALA A 176 17.66 2.57 -13.33
N ILE A 177 16.72 3.49 -13.52
CA ILE A 177 16.95 4.77 -14.20
C ILE A 177 17.91 5.64 -13.38
N CYS A 178 17.70 5.79 -12.07
CA CYS A 178 18.59 6.58 -11.20
C CYS A 178 20.02 6.04 -11.22
N VAL A 179 20.17 4.72 -11.03
CA VAL A 179 21.51 4.07 -11.08
C VAL A 179 22.15 4.22 -12.45
N GLY A 180 21.39 4.07 -13.53
CA GLY A 180 21.87 4.24 -14.90
C GLY A 180 22.39 5.65 -15.19
N LEU A 181 21.69 6.67 -14.71
CA LEU A 181 22.12 8.07 -14.84
C LEU A 181 23.42 8.34 -14.05
N GLY A 182 23.53 7.82 -12.83
CA GLY A 182 24.75 7.93 -12.01
C GLY A 182 25.98 7.33 -12.71
N VAL A 183 25.84 6.15 -13.32
CA VAL A 183 26.93 5.48 -14.05
C VAL A 183 27.32 6.24 -15.32
N LEU A 184 26.38 6.85 -16.04
CA LEU A 184 26.67 7.64 -17.25
C LEU A 184 27.48 8.89 -16.91
N VAL A 185 27.17 9.57 -15.82
CA VAL A 185 27.92 10.77 -15.37
C VAL A 185 29.36 10.43 -15.01
N ASP A 186 29.60 9.28 -14.36
CA ASP A 186 30.93 8.83 -13.98
C ASP A 186 31.79 8.47 -15.22
N LYS A 187 31.21 7.86 -16.24
CA LYS A 187 31.87 7.45 -17.47
C LYS A 187 32.32 8.63 -18.34
N ASP A 188 31.53 9.68 -18.40
CA ASP A 188 31.87 10.90 -19.20
C ASP A 188 33.02 11.69 -18.57
N GLN A 189 33.26 11.53 -17.27
CA GLN A 189 34.40 12.14 -16.57
C GLN A 189 35.70 11.33 -16.68
N SER A 190 35.65 10.05 -17.01
CA SER A 190 36.85 9.21 -17.14
C SER A 190 37.54 9.30 -18.52
N VAL A 191 36.89 9.96 -19.49
CA VAL A 191 37.39 10.10 -20.89
C VAL A 191 38.12 11.44 -21.12
N LYS A 192 38.22 12.31 -20.13
CA LYS A 192 38.99 13.56 -20.13
C LYS A 192 40.21 13.44 -19.19
#